data_39c5c9b2719c8c75aece3db682e4710a
#
_entry.id   39c5c9b2719c8c75aece3db682e4710a
#
_cell.length_a   1.000
_cell.length_b   1.000
_cell.length_c   1.000
_cell.angle_alpha   90.00
_cell.angle_beta   90.00
_cell.angle_gamma   90.00
#
_symmetry.space_group_name_H-M   'P 1'
#
loop_
_entity.id
_entity.type
_entity.pdbx_description
1 polymer ?
#
loop_
_entity_poly.entity_id
_entity_poly.type
_entity_poly.pdbx_seq_one_letter_code
_entity_poly.pdbx_strand_id
1 'polypeptide(L)'
;LNVKSPKQTLSFTDILIGEVWICSGQSNMEFRLRSANHATEEVATANYPQIRSFNVIQEMGHTPKTNLKGKWEVCSPASASNFSAVGYFFARELYQKLNIPIGFINSSWGGTDIETWMSMEVIDHFPKYEKSLARMRSSEFEEYIKHSDKVKKEFEQAIINEPGEKEKWYSENTSTETWKEHI
;
A
#
# COMPACT_ATOMS: atom_id res chain seq x y z
N LEU A 1 -4.59 23.52 15.46
CA LEU A 1 -6.06 23.52 15.50
C LEU A 1 -6.52 22.93 16.83
N ASN A 2 -7.38 23.65 17.52
CA ASN A 2 -8.02 23.15 18.74
C ASN A 2 -9.52 23.01 18.49
N VAL A 3 -10.03 21.81 18.68
CA VAL A 3 -11.46 21.50 18.61
C VAL A 3 -11.97 21.28 20.03
N LYS A 4 -12.89 22.13 20.48
CA LYS A 4 -13.45 22.06 21.82
C LYS A 4 -14.89 21.56 21.79
N SER A 5 -15.20 20.62 22.67
CA SER A 5 -16.55 20.19 22.98
C SER A 5 -16.79 20.35 24.49
N PRO A 6 -18.05 20.26 24.98
CA PRO A 6 -18.31 20.31 26.42
C PRO A 6 -17.59 19.24 27.25
N LYS A 7 -17.20 18.13 26.60
CA LYS A 7 -16.59 16.98 27.30
C LYS A 7 -15.07 16.88 27.13
N GLN A 8 -14.52 17.48 26.05
CA GLN A 8 -13.08 17.36 25.74
C GLN A 8 -12.58 18.44 24.81
N THR A 9 -11.26 18.64 24.84
CA THR A 9 -10.53 19.45 23.84
C THR A 9 -9.57 18.53 23.10
N LEU A 10 -9.63 18.56 21.76
CA LEU A 10 -8.68 17.91 20.90
C LEU A 10 -7.76 18.97 20.28
N SER A 11 -6.46 18.74 20.37
CA SER A 11 -5.45 19.64 19.80
C SER A 11 -4.72 18.91 18.68
N PHE A 12 -4.67 19.54 17.52
CA PHE A 12 -3.91 19.04 16.36
C PHE A 12 -2.81 20.05 16.04
N THR A 13 -1.60 19.55 15.87
CA THR A 13 -0.42 20.32 15.45
C THR A 13 -0.06 19.94 14.03
N ASP A 14 0.80 20.76 13.41
CA ASP A 14 1.35 20.46 12.09
C ASP A 14 0.28 20.20 11.00
N ILE A 15 -0.74 21.06 10.95
CA ILE A 15 -1.80 21.02 9.95
C ILE A 15 -1.42 21.92 8.78
N LEU A 16 -1.54 21.38 7.57
CA LEU A 16 -1.46 22.14 6.33
C LEU A 16 -2.85 22.24 5.70
N ILE A 17 -3.13 23.36 5.06
CA ILE A 17 -4.34 23.58 4.27
C ILE A 17 -3.91 23.70 2.80
N GLY A 18 -4.45 22.83 1.94
CA GLY A 18 -4.08 22.78 0.53
C GLY A 18 -4.92 21.74 -0.22
N GLU A 19 -4.42 21.27 -1.34
CA GLU A 19 -5.08 20.23 -2.15
C GLU A 19 -4.80 18.84 -1.58
N VAL A 20 -5.81 17.95 -1.65
CA VAL A 20 -5.67 16.53 -1.30
C VAL A 20 -6.19 15.68 -2.45
N TRP A 21 -5.34 14.81 -2.96
CA TRP A 21 -5.63 13.96 -4.10
C TRP A 21 -5.63 12.47 -3.73
N ILE A 22 -6.50 11.69 -4.38
CA ILE A 22 -6.52 10.24 -4.25
C ILE A 22 -5.79 9.63 -5.44
N CYS A 23 -4.76 8.85 -5.14
CA CYS A 23 -3.97 8.08 -6.09
C CYS A 23 -4.35 6.61 -5.92
N SER A 24 -5.19 6.08 -6.81
CA SER A 24 -5.70 4.71 -6.73
C SER A 24 -5.39 3.93 -8.00
N GLY A 25 -5.36 2.62 -7.88
CA GLY A 25 -5.12 1.70 -8.98
C GLY A 25 -4.29 0.49 -8.57
N GLN A 26 -3.66 -0.15 -9.54
CA GLN A 26 -2.84 -1.32 -9.29
C GLN A 26 -1.33 -1.02 -9.45
N SER A 27 -0.56 -1.90 -10.08
CA SER A 27 0.91 -1.91 -10.10
C SER A 27 1.56 -0.58 -10.54
N ASN A 28 1.02 0.12 -11.54
CA ASN A 28 1.58 1.41 -11.97
C ASN A 28 1.44 2.49 -10.89
N MET A 29 0.32 2.53 -10.19
CA MET A 29 0.12 3.47 -9.09
C MET A 29 0.88 3.04 -7.83
N GLU A 30 1.05 1.74 -7.60
CA GLU A 30 1.83 1.21 -6.49
C GLU A 30 3.33 1.36 -6.69
N PHE A 31 3.80 1.52 -7.92
CA PHE A 31 5.20 1.61 -8.29
C PHE A 31 5.94 2.67 -7.46
N ARG A 32 6.96 2.23 -6.72
CA ARG A 32 7.64 3.07 -5.74
C ARG A 32 8.72 3.95 -6.37
N LEU A 33 8.92 5.14 -5.82
CA LEU A 33 9.92 6.09 -6.31
C LEU A 33 11.33 5.48 -6.34
N ARG A 34 11.68 4.64 -5.35
CA ARG A 34 12.99 3.92 -5.34
C ARG A 34 13.24 3.02 -6.54
N SER A 35 12.19 2.65 -7.28
CA SER A 35 12.28 1.78 -8.46
C SER A 35 12.16 2.56 -9.77
N ALA A 36 11.99 3.87 -9.70
CA ALA A 36 11.91 4.74 -10.87
C ALA A 36 13.30 4.98 -11.49
N ASN A 37 13.31 5.46 -12.73
CA ASN A 37 14.55 5.88 -13.35
C ASN A 37 15.16 7.08 -12.56
N HIS A 38 16.47 7.12 -12.41
CA HIS A 38 17.18 8.13 -11.61
C HIS A 38 16.71 8.25 -10.16
N ALA A 39 16.22 7.14 -9.57
CA ALA A 39 15.63 7.13 -8.23
C ALA A 39 16.57 7.63 -7.14
N THR A 40 17.87 7.34 -7.25
CA THR A 40 18.87 7.73 -6.25
C THR A 40 18.97 9.26 -6.14
N GLU A 41 19.11 9.94 -7.27
CA GLU A 41 19.19 11.40 -7.31
C GLU A 41 17.85 12.03 -6.92
N GLU A 42 16.75 11.49 -7.42
CA GLU A 42 15.41 11.99 -7.15
C GLU A 42 15.06 11.90 -5.66
N VAL A 43 15.32 10.76 -5.03
CA VAL A 43 15.08 10.58 -3.59
C VAL A 43 16.00 11.48 -2.76
N ALA A 44 17.28 11.59 -3.12
CA ALA A 44 18.22 12.44 -2.39
C ALA A 44 17.81 13.92 -2.38
N THR A 45 17.12 14.37 -3.43
CA THR A 45 16.67 15.76 -3.57
C THR A 45 15.21 15.99 -3.16
N ALA A 46 14.48 14.93 -2.77
CA ALA A 46 13.06 14.97 -2.41
C ALA A 46 12.81 15.67 -1.05
N ASN A 47 13.08 16.95 -0.96
CA ASN A 47 12.86 17.74 0.26
C ASN A 47 11.72 18.75 0.05
N TYR A 48 10.49 18.28 0.19
CA TYR A 48 9.28 19.08 0.00
C TYR A 48 8.37 18.99 1.23
N PRO A 49 8.63 19.74 2.31
CA PRO A 49 7.90 19.60 3.58
C PRO A 49 6.40 19.94 3.49
N GLN A 50 5.98 20.61 2.43
CA GLN A 50 4.57 20.88 2.15
C GLN A 50 3.90 19.80 1.25
N ILE A 51 4.64 18.79 0.82
CA ILE A 51 4.07 17.61 0.17
C ILE A 51 3.97 16.48 1.21
N ARG A 52 2.83 15.84 1.30
CA ARG A 52 2.60 14.71 2.22
C ARG A 52 1.92 13.56 1.50
N SER A 53 2.36 12.35 1.80
CA SER A 53 1.75 11.10 1.35
C SER A 53 1.08 10.39 2.52
N PHE A 54 -0.13 9.89 2.29
CA PHE A 54 -0.78 8.91 3.15
C PHE A 54 -0.81 7.57 2.42
N ASN A 55 0.02 6.63 2.84
CA ASN A 55 -0.01 5.28 2.28
C ASN A 55 -1.02 4.43 3.03
N VAL A 56 -2.10 4.05 2.35
CA VAL A 56 -3.12 3.15 2.88
C VAL A 56 -2.53 1.74 2.99
N ILE A 57 -2.63 1.13 4.17
CA ILE A 57 -2.28 -0.28 4.34
C ILE A 57 -3.32 -1.13 3.65
N GLN A 58 -2.86 -1.99 2.76
CA GLN A 58 -3.70 -2.89 1.97
C GLN A 58 -4.50 -3.82 2.89
N GLU A 59 -5.80 -3.84 2.71
CA GLU A 59 -6.71 -4.67 3.49
C GLU A 59 -7.92 -5.06 2.62
N MET A 60 -8.22 -6.35 2.59
CA MET A 60 -9.44 -6.84 1.94
C MET A 60 -10.65 -6.60 2.84
N GLY A 61 -11.79 -6.30 2.23
CA GLY A 61 -13.05 -6.13 2.95
C GLY A 61 -14.24 -6.20 2.01
N HIS A 62 -15.32 -6.80 2.48
CA HIS A 62 -16.59 -6.90 1.74
C HIS A 62 -17.61 -5.83 2.15
N THR A 63 -17.25 -4.99 3.11
CA THR A 63 -18.07 -3.85 3.55
C THR A 63 -17.22 -2.58 3.58
N PRO A 64 -17.83 -1.41 3.29
CA PRO A 64 -17.15 -0.13 3.43
C PRO A 64 -16.61 0.06 4.84
N LYS A 65 -15.39 0.55 4.95
CA LYS A 65 -14.77 0.87 6.24
C LYS A 65 -14.80 2.35 6.51
N THR A 66 -15.06 2.73 7.76
CA THR A 66 -15.08 4.12 8.21
C THR A 66 -13.69 4.63 8.59
N ASN A 67 -12.73 3.73 8.83
CA ASN A 67 -11.36 4.05 9.16
C ASN A 67 -10.39 3.28 8.28
N LEU A 68 -9.28 3.94 7.93
CA LEU A 68 -8.17 3.35 7.19
C LEU A 68 -6.94 3.24 8.09
N LYS A 69 -6.18 2.17 7.90
CA LYS A 69 -4.84 2.04 8.49
C LYS A 69 -3.83 2.74 7.59
N GLY A 70 -2.98 3.54 8.16
CA GLY A 70 -1.96 4.30 7.45
C GLY A 70 -1.46 5.47 8.27
N LYS A 71 -0.54 6.23 7.71
CA LYS A 71 -0.02 7.45 8.33
C LYS A 71 0.35 8.47 7.26
N TRP A 72 0.24 9.75 7.62
CA TRP A 72 0.79 10.83 6.83
C TRP A 72 2.31 10.88 7.00
N GLU A 73 3.03 10.95 5.91
CA GLU A 73 4.47 11.11 5.88
C GLU A 73 4.83 12.37 5.09
N VAL A 74 5.69 13.19 5.69
CA VAL A 74 6.23 14.39 5.02
C VAL A 74 7.21 13.94 3.95
N CYS A 75 7.18 14.58 2.78
CA CYS A 75 8.12 14.30 1.70
C CYS A 75 9.52 14.77 2.08
N SER A 76 10.40 13.81 2.27
CA SER A 76 11.80 14.00 2.60
C SER A 76 12.65 12.89 1.97
N PRO A 77 13.98 13.04 1.87
CA PRO A 77 14.85 11.95 1.42
C PRO A 77 14.69 10.65 2.20
N ALA A 78 14.27 10.72 3.47
CA ALA A 78 14.07 9.55 4.32
C ALA A 78 12.76 8.79 4.01
N SER A 79 11.74 9.47 3.50
CA SER A 79 10.39 8.89 3.30
C SER A 79 10.03 8.69 1.82
N ALA A 80 10.49 9.57 0.94
CA ALA A 80 10.06 9.63 -0.46
C ALA A 80 10.33 8.34 -1.26
N SER A 81 11.36 7.58 -0.89
CA SER A 81 11.69 6.31 -1.54
C SER A 81 10.50 5.31 -1.58
N ASN A 82 9.61 5.37 -0.60
CA ASN A 82 8.45 4.52 -0.46
C ASN A 82 7.16 5.11 -1.04
N PHE A 83 7.17 6.35 -1.50
CA PHE A 83 6.00 6.97 -2.11
C PHE A 83 5.68 6.33 -3.47
N SER A 84 4.42 6.38 -3.88
CA SER A 84 4.06 6.13 -5.27
C SER A 84 4.82 7.11 -6.16
N ALA A 85 5.55 6.62 -7.15
CA ALA A 85 6.28 7.49 -8.08
C ALA A 85 5.33 8.41 -8.85
N VAL A 86 4.21 7.86 -9.34
CA VAL A 86 3.18 8.64 -10.04
C VAL A 86 2.61 9.71 -9.10
N GLY A 87 2.23 9.33 -7.88
CA GLY A 87 1.71 10.27 -6.89
C GLY A 87 2.71 11.35 -6.52
N TYR A 88 3.97 10.98 -6.32
CA TYR A 88 5.04 11.91 -5.99
C TYR A 88 5.31 12.93 -7.10
N PHE A 89 5.52 12.48 -8.34
CA PHE A 89 5.79 13.39 -9.46
C PHE A 89 4.61 14.31 -9.74
N PHE A 90 3.38 13.80 -9.65
CA PHE A 90 2.17 14.60 -9.76
C PHE A 90 2.09 15.67 -8.66
N ALA A 91 2.26 15.28 -7.41
CA ALA A 91 2.21 16.20 -6.27
C ALA A 91 3.31 17.27 -6.35
N ARG A 92 4.54 16.88 -6.77
CA ARG A 92 5.64 17.82 -6.96
C ARG A 92 5.34 18.85 -8.03
N GLU A 93 4.82 18.43 -9.17
CA GLU A 93 4.46 19.35 -10.27
C GLU A 93 3.37 20.33 -9.84
N LEU A 94 2.33 19.88 -9.14
CA LEU A 94 1.30 20.76 -8.61
C LEU A 94 1.86 21.73 -7.56
N TYR A 95 2.68 21.25 -6.65
CA TYR A 95 3.31 22.09 -5.64
C TYR A 95 4.16 23.20 -6.26
N GLN A 96 4.97 22.86 -7.25
CA GLN A 96 5.82 23.82 -7.95
C GLN A 96 5.02 24.88 -8.72
N LYS A 97 3.87 24.50 -9.29
CA LYS A 97 3.02 25.42 -10.05
C LYS A 97 2.11 26.28 -9.19
N LEU A 98 1.54 25.69 -8.15
CA LEU A 98 0.50 26.34 -7.36
C LEU A 98 1.05 26.99 -6.10
N ASN A 99 2.22 26.57 -5.63
CA ASN A 99 2.84 27.00 -4.38
C ASN A 99 1.92 26.88 -3.15
N ILE A 100 1.15 25.80 -3.09
CA ILE A 100 0.27 25.45 -1.97
C ILE A 100 0.62 24.05 -1.46
N PRO A 101 0.31 23.70 -0.20
CA PRO A 101 0.49 22.34 0.29
C PRO A 101 -0.27 21.30 -0.54
N ILE A 102 0.37 20.18 -0.80
CA ILE A 102 -0.22 19.06 -1.56
C ILE A 102 -0.17 17.79 -0.72
N GLY A 103 -1.33 17.21 -0.45
CA GLY A 103 -1.46 15.88 0.11
C GLY A 103 -1.88 14.87 -0.97
N PHE A 104 -1.37 13.66 -0.91
CA PHE A 104 -1.93 12.57 -1.72
C PHE A 104 -2.09 11.29 -0.90
N ILE A 105 -3.24 10.66 -1.09
CA ILE A 105 -3.61 9.40 -0.44
C ILE A 105 -3.37 8.29 -1.46
N ASN A 106 -2.35 7.48 -1.23
CA ASN A 106 -2.04 6.35 -2.08
C ASN A 106 -2.82 5.11 -1.60
N SER A 107 -3.84 4.73 -2.38
CA SER A 107 -4.64 3.52 -2.20
C SER A 107 -4.49 2.66 -3.44
N SER A 108 -3.43 1.87 -3.50
CA SER A 108 -3.07 1.05 -4.65
C SER A 108 -2.70 -0.36 -4.24
N TRP A 109 -2.93 -1.32 -5.15
CA TRP A 109 -2.60 -2.72 -4.93
C TRP A 109 -2.33 -3.42 -6.27
N GLY A 110 -1.08 -3.75 -6.52
CA GLY A 110 -0.65 -4.42 -7.74
C GLY A 110 -1.24 -5.82 -7.88
N GLY A 111 -1.55 -6.22 -9.12
CA GLY A 111 -2.12 -7.52 -9.42
C GLY A 111 -3.61 -7.65 -9.12
N THR A 112 -4.31 -6.56 -8.84
CA THR A 112 -5.76 -6.57 -8.62
C THR A 112 -6.55 -6.28 -9.89
N ASP A 113 -7.68 -6.99 -10.06
CA ASP A 113 -8.64 -6.71 -11.12
C ASP A 113 -9.51 -5.50 -10.77
N ILE A 114 -10.11 -4.84 -11.78
CA ILE A 114 -10.93 -3.65 -11.58
C ILE A 114 -12.12 -3.92 -10.66
N GLU A 115 -12.66 -5.12 -10.71
CA GLU A 115 -13.81 -5.54 -9.91
C GLU A 115 -13.53 -5.50 -8.41
N THR A 116 -12.28 -5.70 -7.99
CA THR A 116 -11.89 -5.64 -6.57
C THR A 116 -11.96 -4.22 -6.00
N TRP A 117 -12.04 -3.21 -6.87
CA TRP A 117 -12.19 -1.78 -6.53
C TRP A 117 -13.63 -1.30 -6.59
N MET A 118 -14.57 -2.17 -6.97
CA MET A 118 -16.00 -1.85 -7.02
C MET A 118 -16.66 -2.18 -5.69
N SER A 119 -17.71 -1.43 -5.33
CA SER A 119 -18.50 -1.79 -4.15
C SER A 119 -19.28 -3.07 -4.38
N MET A 120 -19.53 -3.83 -3.29
CA MET A 120 -20.35 -5.05 -3.33
C MET A 120 -21.74 -4.78 -3.93
N GLU A 121 -22.32 -3.60 -3.64
CA GLU A 121 -23.62 -3.19 -4.18
C GLU A 121 -23.60 -3.11 -5.72
N VAL A 122 -22.51 -2.59 -6.29
CA VAL A 122 -22.38 -2.50 -7.75
C VAL A 122 -22.13 -3.89 -8.35
N ILE A 123 -21.27 -4.70 -7.75
CA ILE A 123 -20.93 -6.03 -8.26
C ILE A 123 -22.14 -6.98 -8.22
N ASP A 124 -23.05 -6.83 -7.27
CA ASP A 124 -24.29 -7.61 -7.16
C ASP A 124 -25.18 -7.56 -8.43
N HIS A 125 -25.02 -6.52 -9.24
CA HIS A 125 -25.74 -6.40 -10.52
C HIS A 125 -25.16 -7.28 -11.65
N PHE A 126 -24.03 -7.96 -11.39
CA PHE A 126 -23.37 -8.79 -12.40
C PHE A 126 -23.49 -10.29 -12.07
N PRO A 127 -24.39 -11.05 -12.74
CA PRO A 127 -24.66 -12.48 -12.43
C PRO A 127 -23.41 -13.37 -12.45
N LYS A 128 -22.39 -13.01 -13.24
CA LYS A 128 -21.13 -13.77 -13.32
C LYS A 128 -20.39 -13.85 -11.98
N TYR A 129 -20.65 -12.94 -11.05
CA TYR A 129 -19.98 -12.91 -9.74
C TYR A 129 -20.81 -13.50 -8.59
N GLU A 130 -22.04 -13.91 -8.83
CA GLU A 130 -22.98 -14.41 -7.80
C GLU A 130 -22.34 -15.44 -6.86
N LYS A 131 -21.69 -16.46 -7.43
CA LYS A 131 -21.03 -17.52 -6.64
C LYS A 131 -19.85 -16.97 -5.81
N SER A 132 -19.06 -16.09 -6.38
CA SER A 132 -17.92 -15.47 -5.69
C SER A 132 -18.39 -14.57 -4.54
N LEU A 133 -19.45 -13.81 -4.77
CA LEU A 133 -20.06 -12.94 -3.77
C LEU A 133 -20.69 -13.73 -2.61
N ALA A 134 -21.40 -14.84 -2.93
CA ALA A 134 -21.94 -15.73 -1.91
C ALA A 134 -20.83 -16.28 -1.00
N ARG A 135 -19.70 -16.70 -1.58
CA ARG A 135 -18.53 -17.17 -0.82
C ARG A 135 -17.93 -16.04 0.03
N MET A 136 -17.76 -14.83 -0.52
CA MET A 136 -17.20 -13.68 0.22
C MET A 136 -18.09 -13.23 1.39
N ARG A 137 -19.39 -13.55 1.36
CA ARG A 137 -20.36 -13.25 2.45
C ARG A 137 -20.46 -14.36 3.48
N SER A 138 -19.80 -15.48 3.24
CA SER A 138 -19.85 -16.63 4.15
C SER A 138 -18.79 -16.50 5.27
N SER A 139 -19.00 -17.23 6.37
CA SER A 139 -18.00 -17.35 7.44
C SER A 139 -16.69 -18.01 6.97
N GLU A 140 -16.74 -18.84 5.92
CA GLU A 140 -15.56 -19.44 5.30
C GLU A 140 -14.59 -18.40 4.75
N PHE A 141 -15.09 -17.25 4.30
CA PHE A 141 -14.24 -16.19 3.80
C PHE A 141 -13.43 -15.52 4.92
N GLU A 142 -14.02 -15.32 6.08
CA GLU A 142 -13.30 -14.79 7.25
C GLU A 142 -12.20 -15.75 7.73
N GLU A 143 -12.47 -17.06 7.70
CA GLU A 143 -11.48 -18.09 8.01
C GLU A 143 -10.36 -18.12 6.97
N TYR A 144 -10.70 -17.99 5.69
CA TYR A 144 -9.74 -17.87 4.60
C TYR A 144 -8.81 -16.67 4.79
N ILE A 145 -9.35 -15.49 5.13
CA ILE A 145 -8.54 -14.28 5.38
C ILE A 145 -7.57 -14.51 6.53
N LYS A 146 -8.05 -15.05 7.66
CA LYS A 146 -7.19 -15.36 8.82
C LYS A 146 -6.09 -16.36 8.47
N HIS A 147 -6.42 -17.37 7.68
CA HIS A 147 -5.45 -18.37 7.22
C HIS A 147 -4.42 -17.73 6.27
N SER A 148 -4.86 -16.92 5.32
CA SER A 148 -3.99 -16.20 4.38
C SER A 148 -3.00 -15.28 5.10
N ASP A 149 -3.45 -14.52 6.09
CA ASP A 149 -2.59 -13.66 6.92
C ASP A 149 -1.54 -14.46 7.70
N LYS A 150 -1.93 -15.65 8.20
CA LYS A 150 -1.01 -16.56 8.88
C LYS A 150 0.07 -17.08 7.94
N VAL A 151 -0.35 -17.61 6.79
CA VAL A 151 0.56 -18.15 5.75
C VAL A 151 1.52 -17.06 5.26
N LYS A 152 1.02 -15.84 5.05
CA LYS A 152 1.86 -14.71 4.66
C LYS A 152 2.95 -14.43 5.69
N LYS A 153 2.61 -14.39 6.97
CA LYS A 153 3.59 -14.18 8.06
C LYS A 153 4.60 -15.30 8.14
N GLU A 154 4.16 -16.55 7.99
CA GLU A 154 5.06 -17.72 7.97
C GLU A 154 6.02 -17.64 6.79
N PHE A 155 5.55 -17.25 5.61
CA PHE A 155 6.37 -17.04 4.42
C PHE A 155 7.37 -15.91 4.61
N GLU A 156 6.95 -14.77 5.15
CA GLU A 156 7.86 -13.65 5.47
C GLU A 156 8.97 -14.07 6.45
N GLN A 157 8.63 -14.86 7.46
CA GLN A 157 9.62 -15.42 8.39
C GLN A 157 10.54 -16.45 7.74
N ALA A 158 10.02 -17.25 6.82
CA ALA A 158 10.80 -18.22 6.06
C ALA A 158 11.85 -17.53 5.16
N ILE A 159 11.45 -16.42 4.51
CA ILE A 159 12.39 -15.61 3.71
C ILE A 159 13.51 -15.03 4.57
N ILE A 160 13.18 -14.47 5.76
CA ILE A 160 14.19 -13.91 6.68
C ILE A 160 15.19 -14.99 7.14
N ASN A 161 14.71 -16.23 7.31
CA ASN A 161 15.49 -17.37 7.79
C ASN A 161 15.98 -18.27 6.65
N GLU A 162 15.85 -17.83 5.40
CA GLU A 162 16.15 -18.60 4.21
C GLU A 162 17.60 -19.10 4.27
N PRO A 163 17.82 -20.41 4.22
CA PRO A 163 19.15 -20.99 4.37
C PRO A 163 20.02 -20.90 3.10
N GLY A 164 19.43 -20.61 1.95
CA GLY A 164 20.11 -20.69 0.66
C GLY A 164 21.35 -19.82 0.54
N GLU A 165 21.33 -18.61 1.14
CA GLU A 165 22.55 -17.79 1.20
C GLU A 165 23.59 -18.37 2.15
N LYS A 166 23.18 -18.86 3.31
CA LYS A 166 24.07 -19.43 4.34
C LYS A 166 24.70 -20.73 3.85
N GLU A 167 23.91 -21.57 3.20
CA GLU A 167 24.32 -22.87 2.67
C GLU A 167 24.83 -22.78 1.22
N LYS A 168 24.87 -21.58 0.65
CA LYS A 168 25.36 -21.30 -0.72
C LYS A 168 24.74 -22.22 -1.78
N TRP A 169 23.39 -22.35 -1.78
CA TRP A 169 22.66 -23.20 -2.74
C TRP A 169 22.92 -22.85 -4.21
N TYR A 170 23.38 -21.65 -4.49
CA TYR A 170 23.83 -21.19 -5.81
C TYR A 170 25.25 -21.71 -6.21
N SER A 171 25.91 -22.41 -5.32
CA SER A 171 27.26 -22.94 -5.60
C SER A 171 27.19 -24.20 -6.47
N GLU A 172 28.09 -24.33 -7.46
CA GLU A 172 28.17 -25.50 -8.32
C GLU A 172 28.42 -26.82 -7.56
N ASN A 173 28.92 -26.74 -6.32
CA ASN A 173 29.21 -27.89 -5.47
C ASN A 173 28.08 -28.21 -4.46
N THR A 174 26.91 -27.56 -4.56
CA THR A 174 25.80 -27.81 -3.66
C THR A 174 25.18 -29.17 -3.97
N SER A 175 25.14 -30.08 -2.98
CA SER A 175 24.40 -31.34 -3.11
C SER A 175 22.90 -31.10 -3.09
N THR A 176 22.20 -31.64 -4.08
CA THR A 176 20.76 -31.59 -4.20
C THR A 176 20.04 -32.90 -3.79
N GLU A 177 20.81 -33.87 -3.25
CA GLU A 177 20.29 -35.20 -2.91
C GLU A 177 19.12 -35.19 -1.92
N THR A 178 19.04 -34.15 -1.06
CA THR A 178 17.99 -34.00 -0.07
C THR A 178 16.83 -33.14 -0.55
N TRP A 179 16.92 -32.56 -1.73
CA TRP A 179 15.87 -31.71 -2.25
C TRP A 179 14.69 -32.55 -2.70
N LYS A 180 13.50 -32.08 -2.36
CA LYS A 180 12.26 -32.74 -2.80
C LYS A 180 11.78 -32.10 -4.09
N GLU A 181 11.45 -32.92 -5.08
CA GLU A 181 10.70 -32.45 -6.24
C GLU A 181 9.29 -32.06 -5.81
N HIS A 182 8.91 -30.82 -6.07
CA HIS A 182 7.52 -30.37 -5.99
C HIS A 182 6.98 -30.31 -7.43
N ILE A 183 6.15 -31.27 -7.76
CA ILE A 183 5.40 -31.31 -9.01
C ILE A 183 4.09 -30.56 -8.81
#